data_a21057df62b8d0d494ffd938c148e43d
#
_entry.id   a21057df62b8d0d494ffd938c148e43d
#
_cell.length_a   1.000
_cell.length_b   1.000
_cell.length_c   1.000
_cell.angle_alpha   90.00
_cell.angle_beta   90.00
_cell.angle_gamma   90.00
#
_symmetry.space_group_name_H-M   'P 1'
#
loop_
_entity.id
_entity.type
_entity.pdbx_description
1 polymer ?
#
loop_
_entity_poly.entity_id
_entity_poly.type
_entity_poly.pdbx_seq_one_letter_code
_entity_poly.pdbx_strand_id
1 'polypeptide(L)'
;METILALIKTKQFVRSIDIVNEMNFSKPSVSVAMKHLRESGHIIMDENGYITLTDSGLEIANNIYERHQVLSALLVKLGVDQETAKEEACRIEHDISQDTFEKIKIWVKNNQIIEI
;
A
#
# COMPACT_ATOMS: atom_id res chain seq x y z
N MET A 1 1.06 -5.92 0.24
CA MET A 1 0.54 -5.72 -1.13
C MET A 1 0.77 -4.32 -1.67
N GLU A 2 0.72 -3.31 -0.83
CA GLU A 2 1.05 -1.93 -1.20
C GLU A 2 2.45 -1.82 -1.81
N THR A 3 3.44 -2.44 -1.18
CA THR A 3 4.82 -2.48 -1.68
C THR A 3 4.90 -3.16 -3.05
N ILE A 4 4.15 -4.25 -3.25
CA ILE A 4 4.11 -4.93 -4.54
C ILE A 4 3.56 -4.00 -5.62
N LEU A 5 2.46 -3.31 -5.34
CA LEU A 5 1.87 -2.36 -6.29
C LEU A 5 2.85 -1.23 -6.63
N ALA A 6 3.51 -0.67 -5.63
CA ALA A 6 4.50 0.39 -5.83
C ALA A 6 5.67 -0.08 -6.70
N LEU A 7 6.17 -1.30 -6.45
CA LEU A 7 7.26 -1.88 -7.23
C LEU A 7 6.84 -2.19 -8.66
N ILE A 8 5.63 -2.70 -8.87
CA ILE A 8 5.09 -2.98 -10.21
C ILE A 8 5.02 -1.70 -11.05
N LYS A 9 4.69 -0.56 -10.44
CA LYS A 9 4.64 0.74 -11.13
C LYS A 9 6.02 1.24 -11.57
N THR A 10 7.07 0.83 -10.87
CA THR A 10 8.45 1.27 -11.13
C THR A 10 9.32 0.22 -11.81
N LYS A 11 8.96 -1.06 -11.68
CA LYS A 11 9.68 -2.19 -12.27
C LYS A 11 8.70 -3.04 -13.08
N GLN A 12 9.19 -3.55 -14.22
CA GLN A 12 8.39 -4.43 -15.06
C GLN A 12 8.18 -5.80 -14.39
N PHE A 13 9.19 -6.30 -13.69
CA PHE A 13 9.14 -7.61 -13.02
C PHE A 13 9.50 -7.45 -11.54
N VAL A 14 8.69 -8.04 -10.65
CA VAL A 14 8.88 -7.99 -9.21
C VAL A 14 9.06 -9.40 -8.67
N ARG A 15 10.08 -9.58 -7.83
CA ARG A 15 10.36 -10.83 -7.12
C ARG A 15 10.40 -10.57 -5.62
N SER A 16 10.37 -11.65 -4.83
CA SER A 16 10.47 -11.55 -3.36
C SER A 16 11.70 -10.78 -2.89
N ILE A 17 12.84 -10.90 -3.60
CA ILE A 17 14.06 -10.18 -3.22
C ILE A 17 13.87 -8.67 -3.35
N ASP A 18 13.10 -8.19 -4.32
CA ASP A 18 12.79 -6.78 -4.47
C ASP A 18 12.01 -6.25 -3.27
N ILE A 19 11.08 -7.07 -2.74
CA ILE A 19 10.31 -6.73 -1.55
C ILE A 19 11.20 -6.72 -0.30
N VAL A 20 12.10 -7.68 -0.18
CA VAL A 20 13.09 -7.72 0.90
C VAL A 20 13.91 -6.44 0.95
N ASN A 21 14.40 -6.01 -0.21
CA ASN A 21 15.22 -4.81 -0.32
C ASN A 21 14.43 -3.52 -0.03
N GLU A 22 13.18 -3.46 -0.48
CA GLU A 22 12.34 -2.27 -0.30
C GLU A 22 11.85 -2.12 1.15
N MET A 23 11.44 -3.22 1.78
CA MET A 23 10.87 -3.20 3.12
C MET A 23 11.90 -3.42 4.23
N ASN A 24 13.11 -3.80 3.87
CA ASN A 24 14.17 -4.10 4.82
C ASN A 24 13.79 -5.21 5.82
N PHE A 25 12.97 -6.16 5.38
CA PHE A 25 12.62 -7.35 6.16
C PHE A 25 13.53 -8.51 5.78
N SER A 26 13.57 -9.55 6.63
CA SER A 26 14.34 -10.75 6.34
C SER A 26 13.71 -11.57 5.20
N LYS A 27 14.52 -12.30 4.46
CA LYS A 27 14.04 -13.20 3.40
C LYS A 27 13.01 -14.20 3.90
N PRO A 28 13.20 -14.89 5.05
CA PRO A 28 12.19 -15.81 5.57
C PRO A 28 10.85 -15.13 5.86
N SER A 29 10.86 -13.93 6.45
CA SER A 29 9.63 -13.19 6.75
C SER A 29 8.85 -12.83 5.49
N VAL A 30 9.54 -12.35 4.45
CA VAL A 30 8.93 -12.02 3.16
C VAL A 30 8.40 -13.28 2.49
N SER A 31 9.14 -14.38 2.52
CA SER A 31 8.73 -15.66 1.93
C SER A 31 7.43 -16.18 2.55
N VAL A 32 7.30 -16.11 3.88
CA VAL A 32 6.08 -16.51 4.59
C VAL A 32 4.91 -15.61 4.20
N ALA A 33 5.13 -14.30 4.17
CA ALA A 33 4.09 -13.33 3.77
C ALA A 33 3.61 -13.58 2.34
N MET A 34 4.53 -13.83 1.41
CA MET A 34 4.18 -14.11 0.01
C MET A 34 3.41 -15.41 -0.13
N LYS A 35 3.76 -16.42 0.65
CA LYS A 35 3.02 -17.68 0.69
C LYS A 35 1.57 -17.46 1.12
N HIS A 36 1.35 -16.69 2.19
CA HIS A 36 0.00 -16.37 2.67
C HIS A 36 -0.80 -15.61 1.62
N LEU A 37 -0.21 -14.62 0.96
CA LEU A 37 -0.89 -13.85 -0.08
C LEU A 37 -1.25 -14.72 -1.29
N ARG A 38 -0.36 -15.65 -1.67
CA ARG A 38 -0.62 -16.59 -2.76
C ARG A 38 -1.74 -17.56 -2.40
N GLU A 39 -1.73 -18.11 -1.19
CA GLU A 39 -2.78 -19.03 -0.72
C GLU A 39 -4.14 -18.34 -0.59
N SER A 40 -4.14 -17.05 -0.23
CA SER A 40 -5.36 -16.23 -0.15
C SER A 40 -5.86 -15.77 -1.52
N GLY A 41 -5.10 -16.01 -2.59
CA GLY A 41 -5.49 -15.64 -3.95
C GLY A 41 -5.29 -14.17 -4.29
N HIS A 42 -4.46 -13.45 -3.55
CA HIS A 42 -4.18 -12.03 -3.80
C HIS A 42 -3.00 -11.78 -4.72
N ILE A 43 -2.09 -12.74 -4.82
CA ILE A 43 -0.94 -12.67 -5.74
C ILE A 43 -0.81 -13.98 -6.52
N ILE A 44 -0.15 -13.87 -7.68
CA ILE A 44 0.29 -15.01 -8.47
C ILE A 44 1.81 -14.93 -8.58
N MET A 45 2.48 -16.05 -8.38
CA MET A 45 3.91 -16.16 -8.59
C MET A 45 4.14 -17.16 -9.70
N ASP A 46 4.82 -16.74 -10.78
CA ASP A 46 5.12 -17.62 -11.89
C ASP A 46 6.34 -18.52 -11.60
N GLU A 47 6.68 -19.40 -12.55
CA GLU A 47 7.81 -20.33 -12.42
C GLU A 47 9.16 -19.63 -12.30
N ASN A 48 9.29 -18.38 -12.73
CA ASN A 48 10.49 -17.55 -12.60
C ASN A 48 10.52 -16.76 -11.29
N GLY A 49 9.50 -16.89 -10.45
CA GLY A 49 9.39 -16.17 -9.19
C GLY A 49 8.90 -14.73 -9.34
N TYR A 50 8.40 -14.35 -10.51
CA TYR A 50 7.82 -13.02 -10.71
C TYR A 50 6.43 -12.96 -10.08
N ILE A 51 6.17 -11.88 -9.36
CA ILE A 51 4.96 -11.66 -8.59
C ILE A 51 4.05 -10.69 -9.34
N THR A 52 2.78 -11.08 -9.49
CA THR A 52 1.72 -10.19 -10.00
C THR A 52 0.55 -10.21 -9.03
N LEU A 53 -0.22 -9.12 -9.02
CA LEU A 53 -1.43 -9.03 -8.22
C LEU A 53 -2.60 -9.62 -9.00
N THR A 54 -3.44 -10.41 -8.32
CA THR A 54 -4.74 -10.80 -8.84
C THR A 54 -5.69 -9.60 -8.79
N ASP A 55 -6.88 -9.71 -9.38
CA ASP A 55 -7.86 -8.63 -9.30
C ASP A 55 -8.21 -8.28 -7.85
N SER A 56 -8.39 -9.29 -6.98
CA SER A 56 -8.65 -9.05 -5.56
C SER A 56 -7.47 -8.43 -4.85
N GLY A 57 -6.24 -8.86 -5.17
CA GLY A 57 -5.02 -8.28 -4.61
C GLY A 57 -4.82 -6.83 -5.03
N LEU A 58 -5.10 -6.54 -6.30
CA LEU A 58 -5.01 -5.17 -6.83
C LEU A 58 -6.02 -4.24 -6.16
N GLU A 59 -7.24 -4.71 -5.95
CA GLU A 59 -8.29 -3.94 -5.27
C GLU A 59 -7.87 -3.57 -3.85
N ILE A 60 -7.35 -4.54 -3.08
CA ILE A 60 -6.87 -4.31 -1.72
C ILE A 60 -5.69 -3.35 -1.72
N ALA A 61 -4.73 -3.56 -2.62
CA ALA A 61 -3.54 -2.71 -2.71
C ALA A 61 -3.89 -1.26 -3.09
N ASN A 62 -4.81 -1.08 -4.04
CA ASN A 62 -5.28 0.26 -4.43
C ASN A 62 -6.03 0.95 -3.28
N ASN A 63 -6.84 0.23 -2.51
CA ASN A 63 -7.54 0.78 -1.36
C ASN A 63 -6.56 1.28 -0.29
N ILE A 64 -5.55 0.49 0.04
CA ILE A 64 -4.51 0.88 0.99
C ILE A 64 -3.70 2.07 0.46
N TYR A 65 -3.34 2.05 -0.81
CA TYR A 65 -2.59 3.13 -1.44
C TYR A 65 -3.37 4.45 -1.43
N GLU A 66 -4.67 4.41 -1.72
CA GLU A 66 -5.55 5.56 -1.65
C GLU A 66 -5.64 6.12 -0.22
N ARG A 67 -5.79 5.23 0.78
CA ARG A 67 -5.77 5.64 2.19
C ARG A 67 -4.48 6.37 2.54
N HIS A 68 -3.35 5.83 2.11
CA HIS A 68 -2.05 6.43 2.36
C HIS A 68 -1.96 7.84 1.77
N GLN A 69 -2.38 8.00 0.52
CA GLN A 69 -2.33 9.31 -0.16
C GLN A 69 -3.25 10.34 0.50
N VAL A 70 -4.47 9.96 0.81
CA VAL A 70 -5.45 10.85 1.43
C VAL A 70 -4.98 11.30 2.82
N LEU A 71 -4.54 10.35 3.64
CA LEU A 71 -4.09 10.65 5.01
C LEU A 71 -2.81 11.45 5.02
N SER A 72 -1.84 11.13 4.15
CA SER A 72 -0.59 11.90 4.04
C SER A 72 -0.88 13.36 3.64
N ALA A 73 -1.74 13.56 2.65
CA ALA A 73 -2.10 14.90 2.18
C ALA A 73 -2.79 15.72 3.27
N LEU A 74 -3.69 15.08 4.03
CA LEU A 74 -4.38 15.73 5.15
C LEU A 74 -3.37 16.18 6.22
N LEU A 75 -2.45 15.31 6.63
CA LEU A 75 -1.47 15.62 7.67
C LEU A 75 -0.54 16.74 7.23
N VAL A 76 -0.07 16.72 5.98
CA VAL A 76 0.76 17.79 5.43
C VAL A 76 0.00 19.12 5.43
N LYS A 77 -1.29 19.11 5.08
CA LYS A 77 -2.13 20.30 5.09
C LYS A 77 -2.30 20.87 6.49
N LEU A 78 -2.33 20.01 7.50
CA LEU A 78 -2.38 20.41 8.90
C LEU A 78 -1.05 20.99 9.42
N GLY A 79 0.01 20.89 8.65
CA GLY A 79 1.32 21.41 9.01
C GLY A 79 2.32 20.36 9.45
N VAL A 80 1.96 19.08 9.32
CA VAL A 80 2.88 17.98 9.64
C VAL A 80 3.95 17.90 8.54
N ASP A 81 5.20 17.69 8.95
CA ASP A 81 6.32 17.46 8.04
C ASP A 81 6.05 16.30 7.09
N GLN A 82 6.49 16.40 5.83
CA GLN A 82 6.20 15.40 4.80
C GLN A 82 6.64 13.99 5.18
N GLU A 83 7.84 13.83 5.74
CA GLU A 83 8.33 12.51 6.15
C GLU A 83 7.53 11.94 7.30
N THR A 84 7.24 12.76 8.30
CA THR A 84 6.41 12.37 9.45
C THR A 84 5.00 12.03 9.01
N ALA A 85 4.42 12.84 8.13
CA ALA A 85 3.08 12.60 7.58
C ALA A 85 3.01 11.26 6.87
N LYS A 86 4.02 10.93 6.07
CA LYS A 86 4.10 9.67 5.35
C LYS A 86 4.19 8.47 6.30
N GLU A 87 5.03 8.56 7.32
CA GLU A 87 5.19 7.49 8.31
C GLU A 87 3.92 7.29 9.13
N GLU A 88 3.32 8.37 9.60
CA GLU A 88 2.12 8.30 10.43
C GLU A 88 0.90 7.86 9.62
N ALA A 89 0.76 8.34 8.39
CA ALA A 89 -0.30 7.87 7.50
C ALA A 89 -0.22 6.36 7.29
N CYS A 90 0.98 5.81 7.15
CA CYS A 90 1.20 4.37 7.02
C CYS A 90 0.68 3.58 8.23
N ARG A 91 0.78 4.16 9.43
CA ARG A 91 0.23 3.54 10.64
C ARG A 91 -1.28 3.69 10.72
N ILE A 92 -1.80 4.88 10.48
CA ILE A 92 -3.22 5.21 10.60
C ILE A 92 -4.06 4.41 9.60
N GLU A 93 -3.57 4.21 8.39
CA GLU A 93 -4.32 3.54 7.33
C GLU A 93 -4.76 2.12 7.68
N HIS A 94 -4.07 1.48 8.62
CA HIS A 94 -4.39 0.13 9.09
C HIS A 94 -5.30 0.12 10.33
N ASP A 95 -5.46 1.26 11.00
CA ASP A 95 -6.15 1.35 12.28
C ASP A 95 -7.58 1.90 12.18
N ILE A 96 -7.95 2.49 11.06
CA ILE A 96 -9.28 3.08 10.87
C ILE A 96 -10.20 2.16 10.06
N SER A 97 -11.50 2.25 10.34
CA SER A 97 -12.51 1.54 9.58
C SER A 97 -12.68 2.14 8.19
N GLN A 98 -13.30 1.38 7.28
CA GLN A 98 -13.64 1.88 5.96
C GLN A 98 -14.61 3.07 6.05
N ASP A 99 -15.56 3.02 6.97
CA ASP A 99 -16.51 4.13 7.19
C ASP A 99 -15.80 5.41 7.59
N THR A 100 -14.86 5.33 8.54
CA THR A 100 -14.07 6.48 8.97
C THR A 100 -13.25 7.03 7.81
N PHE A 101 -12.62 6.15 7.04
CA PHE A 101 -11.83 6.57 5.88
C PHE A 101 -12.68 7.27 4.83
N GLU A 102 -13.85 6.74 4.51
CA GLU A 102 -14.76 7.34 3.52
C GLU A 102 -15.17 8.76 3.93
N LYS A 103 -15.43 8.99 5.23
CA LYS A 103 -15.75 10.30 5.75
C LYS A 103 -14.59 11.27 5.67
N ILE A 104 -13.38 10.81 5.98
CA ILE A 104 -12.16 11.62 5.83
C ILE A 104 -11.94 11.97 4.36
N LYS A 105 -12.10 11.03 3.46
CA LYS A 105 -11.95 11.21 2.03
C LYS A 105 -12.90 12.28 1.49
N ILE A 106 -14.16 12.22 1.89
CA ILE A 106 -15.18 13.21 1.50
C ILE A 106 -14.78 14.60 1.99
N TRP A 107 -14.36 14.71 3.25
CA TRP A 107 -13.93 15.98 3.82
C TRP A 107 -12.72 16.57 3.06
N VAL A 108 -11.71 15.75 2.79
CA VAL A 108 -10.50 16.14 2.06
C VAL A 108 -10.86 16.62 0.65
N LYS A 109 -11.74 15.91 -0.03
CA LYS A 109 -12.20 16.26 -1.37
C LYS A 109 -12.97 17.59 -1.37
N ASN A 110 -13.89 17.77 -0.41
CA ASN A 110 -14.71 18.98 -0.32
C ASN A 110 -13.89 20.21 0.03
N ASN A 111 -12.77 20.05 0.71
CA ASN A 111 -11.87 21.14 1.06
C ASN A 111 -10.73 21.32 0.06
N GLN A 112 -10.78 20.62 -1.06
CA GLN A 112 -9.82 20.71 -2.18
C GLN A 112 -8.37 20.52 -1.77
N ILE A 113 -8.12 19.64 -0.78
CA ILE A 113 -6.77 19.33 -0.31
C ILE A 113 -6.05 18.48 -1.34
N ILE A 114 -6.76 17.51 -1.94
CA ILE A 114 -6.29 16.72 -3.08
C ILE A 114 -7.43 16.48 -4.06
N GLU A 115 -7.07 16.19 -5.32
CA GLU A 115 -8.02 15.70 -6.31
C GLU A 115 -8.08 14.17 -6.21
N ILE A 116 -9.29 13.65 -6.09
CA ILE A 116 -9.53 12.22 -5.94
C ILE A 116 -10.43 11.73 -7.07
#